data_b243e1f47308e823fea8568eed87e7b6
#
_entry.id   b243e1f47308e823fea8568eed87e7b6
#
_cell.length_a   1.000
_cell.length_b   1.000
_cell.length_c   1.000
_cell.angle_alpha   90.00
_cell.angle_beta   90.00
_cell.angle_gamma   90.00
#
_symmetry.space_group_name_H-M   'P 1'
#
loop_
_entity.id
_entity.type
_entity.pdbx_description
1 polymer ?
#
loop_
_entity_poly.entity_id
_entity_poly.type
_entity_poly.pdbx_seq_one_letter_code
_entity_poly.pdbx_strand_id
1 'polypeptide(L)'
;LNIRKITKDYLSRLTFRSTLDNAKIVTLFSADQETLNDISIQIDGQKVVVGKDGVLPLSKDQLANGFEIKHNNELSLSINAELVGSPKNNLIVDNGYSIEKWWFDANGDLIDNAYLNAEQGQLFTVVIYAKKTSRFVGGDLLLTDLLPTGFEIEEASLTEPYLDSIGIYEENNFEPDYRANLDDRFIAHFEDGLPRNKGVLISYVVRAAYPGELQIGGAHIEHMYAPDQ
;
A
#
# COMPACT_ATOMS: atom_id res chain seq x y z
N LEU A 1 29.29 6.86 26.32
CA LEU A 1 28.68 5.94 25.38
C LEU A 1 27.59 6.70 24.63
N ASN A 2 27.75 6.90 23.32
CA ASN A 2 26.74 7.68 22.58
C ASN A 2 25.59 6.76 22.18
N ILE A 3 24.58 6.69 23.06
CA ILE A 3 23.38 5.85 22.90
C ILE A 3 22.68 6.16 21.56
N ARG A 4 22.59 7.43 21.15
CA ARG A 4 21.99 7.85 19.87
C ARG A 4 22.66 7.18 18.68
N LYS A 5 24.00 7.18 18.63
CA LYS A 5 24.74 6.57 17.53
C LYS A 5 24.48 5.07 17.45
N ILE A 6 24.49 4.40 18.60
CA ILE A 6 24.22 2.95 18.69
C ILE A 6 22.79 2.66 18.24
N THR A 7 21.81 3.44 18.71
CA THR A 7 20.41 3.27 18.33
C THR A 7 20.21 3.51 16.83
N LYS A 8 20.81 4.57 16.28
CA LYS A 8 20.74 4.86 14.83
C LYS A 8 21.35 3.74 13.99
N ASP A 9 22.54 3.25 14.38
CA ASP A 9 23.20 2.14 13.68
C ASP A 9 22.40 0.83 13.78
N TYR A 10 21.74 0.60 14.92
CA TYR A 10 20.86 -0.55 15.11
C TYR A 10 19.60 -0.42 14.24
N LEU A 11 18.96 0.75 14.26
CA LEU A 11 17.74 1.01 13.51
C LEU A 11 17.94 0.97 11.98
N SER A 12 19.11 1.38 11.49
CA SER A 12 19.43 1.31 10.05
C SER A 12 19.58 -0.11 9.52
N ARG A 13 19.75 -1.10 10.40
CA ARG A 13 19.90 -2.51 10.06
C ARG A 13 18.58 -3.31 10.16
N LEU A 14 17.56 -2.71 10.76
CA LEU A 14 16.25 -3.34 10.89
C LEU A 14 15.44 -3.09 9.63
N THR A 15 15.09 -4.17 8.94
CA THR A 15 14.21 -4.13 7.76
C THR A 15 12.73 -4.16 8.12
N PHE A 16 12.42 -4.49 9.38
CA PHE A 16 11.05 -4.65 9.86
C PHE A 16 10.90 -4.12 11.29
N ARG A 17 9.78 -3.41 11.57
CA ARG A 17 9.45 -2.87 12.89
C ARG A 17 7.95 -2.89 13.13
N SER A 18 7.56 -3.27 14.33
CA SER A 18 6.18 -3.15 14.75
C SER A 18 5.77 -1.69 15.01
N THR A 19 4.47 -1.43 15.01
CA THR A 19 3.92 -0.11 15.39
C THR A 19 4.39 0.31 16.79
N LEU A 20 4.48 -0.65 17.72
CA LEU A 20 4.96 -0.37 19.08
C LEU A 20 6.43 0.04 19.11
N ASP A 21 7.28 -0.61 18.30
CA ASP A 21 8.70 -0.25 18.21
C ASP A 21 8.87 1.13 17.58
N ASN A 22 8.11 1.44 16.53
CA ASN A 22 8.11 2.77 15.93
C ASN A 22 7.66 3.84 16.93
N ALA A 23 6.61 3.60 17.71
CA ALA A 23 6.16 4.52 18.76
C ALA A 23 7.23 4.75 19.83
N LYS A 24 7.92 3.71 20.29
CA LYS A 24 9.04 3.81 21.25
C LYS A 24 10.21 4.60 20.68
N ILE A 25 10.53 4.38 19.40
CA ILE A 25 11.59 5.11 18.70
C ILE A 25 11.26 6.60 18.64
N VAL A 26 10.04 6.94 18.18
CA VAL A 26 9.57 8.33 18.11
C VAL A 26 9.65 8.98 19.50
N THR A 27 9.18 8.30 20.55
CA THR A 27 9.25 8.81 21.93
C THR A 27 10.69 9.04 22.38
N LEU A 28 11.61 8.12 22.06
CA LEU A 28 13.02 8.26 22.42
C LEU A 28 13.68 9.47 21.76
N PHE A 29 13.38 9.72 20.48
CA PHE A 29 13.98 10.84 19.75
C PHE A 29 13.26 12.16 19.98
N SER A 30 11.96 12.17 20.27
CA SER A 30 11.22 13.40 20.59
C SER A 30 11.58 13.99 21.96
N ALA A 31 11.95 13.15 22.93
CA ALA A 31 12.37 13.62 24.26
C ALA A 31 13.68 14.42 24.26
N ASP A 32 14.41 14.41 23.15
CA ASP A 32 15.76 14.98 23.04
C ASP A 32 15.83 16.05 21.92
N GLN A 33 14.71 16.69 21.62
CA GLN A 33 14.71 17.87 20.75
C GLN A 33 15.38 19.03 21.48
N GLU A 34 16.71 19.14 21.33
CA GLU A 34 17.32 20.47 21.35
C GLU A 34 16.58 21.32 20.33
N THR A 35 16.04 22.45 20.75
CA THR A 35 15.42 23.43 19.85
C THR A 35 16.35 23.65 18.68
N LEU A 36 16.02 23.04 17.55
CA LEU A 36 16.69 23.31 16.28
C LEU A 36 16.40 24.79 15.98
N ASN A 37 17.34 25.64 16.34
CA ASN A 37 17.36 27.02 15.87
C ASN A 37 17.37 26.96 14.34
N ASP A 38 16.69 27.88 13.70
CA ASP A 38 16.48 28.01 12.28
C ASP A 38 17.55 27.33 11.41
N ILE A 39 17.21 26.18 10.83
CA ILE A 39 18.09 25.49 9.89
C ILE A 39 18.15 26.31 8.62
N SER A 40 19.31 26.77 8.24
CA SER A 40 19.53 27.48 6.98
C SER A 40 20.06 26.50 5.94
N ILE A 41 19.33 26.35 4.87
CA ILE A 41 19.72 25.58 3.68
C ILE A 41 19.76 26.49 2.46
N GLN A 42 20.37 26.02 1.39
CA GLN A 42 20.30 26.67 0.08
C GLN A 42 19.54 25.74 -0.87
N ILE A 43 18.56 26.29 -1.57
CA ILE A 43 17.87 25.62 -2.66
C ILE A 43 18.18 26.41 -3.93
N ASP A 44 18.78 25.74 -4.91
CA ASP A 44 19.23 26.36 -6.17
C ASP A 44 20.08 27.64 -5.95
N GLY A 45 20.92 27.61 -4.92
CA GLY A 45 21.78 28.73 -4.54
C GLY A 45 21.09 29.84 -3.73
N GLN A 46 19.80 29.79 -3.51
CA GLN A 46 19.06 30.75 -2.69
C GLN A 46 18.97 30.26 -1.25
N LYS A 47 19.30 31.15 -0.31
CA LYS A 47 19.20 30.83 1.12
C LYS A 47 17.74 30.77 1.55
N VAL A 48 17.36 29.64 2.13
CA VAL A 48 16.02 29.41 2.67
C VAL A 48 16.15 29.04 4.15
N VAL A 49 15.31 29.61 4.99
CA VAL A 49 15.22 29.28 6.41
C VAL A 49 14.07 28.28 6.57
N VAL A 50 14.38 27.10 7.10
CA VAL A 50 13.36 26.08 7.38
C VAL A 50 12.64 26.46 8.66
N GLY A 51 11.32 26.52 8.61
CA GLY A 51 10.50 26.80 9.78
C GLY A 51 10.62 25.72 10.88
N LYS A 52 10.00 26.00 12.03
CA LYS A 52 10.01 25.07 13.17
C LYS A 52 9.35 23.72 12.91
N ASP A 53 8.46 23.66 11.93
CA ASP A 53 7.80 22.45 11.44
C ASP A 53 8.69 21.58 10.55
N GLY A 54 9.85 22.13 10.12
CA GLY A 54 10.76 21.42 9.25
C GLY A 54 10.28 21.24 7.81
N VAL A 55 9.17 21.88 7.42
CA VAL A 55 8.52 21.69 6.11
C VAL A 55 8.90 22.82 5.15
N LEU A 56 9.23 22.45 3.92
CA LEU A 56 9.46 23.37 2.81
C LEU A 56 8.61 22.95 1.61
N PRO A 57 7.65 23.78 1.18
CA PRO A 57 6.90 23.53 -0.02
C PRO A 57 7.80 23.75 -1.27
N LEU A 58 7.76 22.82 -2.21
CA LEU A 58 8.44 22.92 -3.49
C LEU A 58 7.49 23.45 -4.56
N SER A 59 7.99 24.25 -5.48
CA SER A 59 7.24 24.70 -6.64
C SER A 59 7.09 23.59 -7.68
N LYS A 60 6.08 23.73 -8.57
CA LYS A 60 5.90 22.79 -9.68
C LYS A 60 7.10 22.78 -10.63
N ASP A 61 7.77 23.92 -10.82
CA ASP A 61 8.94 24.03 -11.69
C ASP A 61 10.14 23.31 -11.08
N GLN A 62 10.34 23.40 -9.77
CA GLN A 62 11.37 22.62 -9.05
C GLN A 62 11.12 21.12 -9.13
N LEU A 63 9.86 20.67 -9.01
CA LEU A 63 9.51 19.27 -9.18
C LEU A 63 9.74 18.77 -10.61
N ALA A 64 9.47 19.60 -11.62
CA ALA A 64 9.63 19.22 -13.02
C ALA A 64 11.08 19.19 -13.50
N ASN A 65 11.90 20.15 -13.04
CA ASN A 65 13.27 20.35 -13.53
C ASN A 65 14.35 19.83 -12.58
N GLY A 66 13.95 19.37 -11.38
CA GLY A 66 14.88 19.06 -10.30
C GLY A 66 15.34 20.32 -9.56
N PHE A 67 15.97 20.13 -8.42
CA PHE A 67 16.53 21.19 -7.60
C PHE A 67 17.74 20.67 -6.81
N GLU A 68 18.61 21.57 -6.42
CA GLU A 68 19.80 21.25 -5.62
C GLU A 68 19.64 21.78 -4.19
N ILE A 69 19.86 20.91 -3.19
CA ILE A 69 19.87 21.31 -1.77
C ILE A 69 21.33 21.29 -1.27
N LYS A 70 21.78 22.41 -0.70
CA LYS A 70 23.06 22.51 0.01
C LYS A 70 22.84 22.98 1.43
N HIS A 71 23.57 22.42 2.36
CA HIS A 71 23.67 22.91 3.73
C HIS A 71 25.13 23.00 4.15
N ASN A 72 25.44 23.97 5.00
CA ASN A 72 26.82 24.23 5.45
C ASN A 72 27.02 23.88 6.94
N ASN A 73 26.13 23.09 7.52
CA ASN A 73 26.22 22.74 8.93
C ASN A 73 27.04 21.45 9.10
N GLU A 74 27.76 21.35 10.23
CA GLU A 74 28.46 20.12 10.63
C GLU A 74 27.50 18.94 10.96
N LEU A 75 26.20 19.21 11.05
CA LEU A 75 25.16 18.24 11.35
C LEU A 75 24.68 17.55 10.08
N SER A 76 24.49 16.24 10.14
CA SER A 76 23.80 15.50 9.09
C SER A 76 22.30 15.82 9.06
N LEU A 77 21.77 16.22 7.93
CA LEU A 77 20.34 16.40 7.70
C LEU A 77 19.74 15.16 7.05
N SER A 78 18.60 14.73 7.55
CA SER A 78 17.74 13.77 6.86
C SER A 78 16.64 14.53 6.15
N ILE A 79 16.45 14.26 4.87
CA ILE A 79 15.43 14.91 4.05
C ILE A 79 14.46 13.83 3.59
N ASN A 80 13.18 14.05 3.86
CA ASN A 80 12.08 13.28 3.28
C ASN A 80 11.34 14.16 2.29
N ALA A 81 11.04 13.65 1.12
CA ALA A 81 10.21 14.33 0.14
C ALA A 81 8.86 13.62 0.05
N GLU A 82 7.79 14.37 0.17
CA GLU A 82 6.42 13.88 0.00
C GLU A 82 5.76 14.61 -1.15
N LEU A 83 5.18 13.84 -2.08
CA LEU A 83 4.38 14.35 -3.18
C LEU A 83 2.95 13.84 -3.03
N VAL A 84 2.03 14.76 -2.78
CA VAL A 84 0.60 14.44 -2.69
C VAL A 84 -0.09 14.83 -3.99
N GLY A 85 -0.76 13.87 -4.61
CA GLY A 85 -1.48 14.10 -5.86
C GLY A 85 -2.21 12.85 -6.35
N SER A 86 -3.06 13.03 -7.34
CA SER A 86 -3.68 11.90 -8.03
C SER A 86 -2.83 11.53 -9.25
N PRO A 87 -2.42 10.27 -9.41
CA PRO A 87 -1.71 9.82 -10.59
C PRO A 87 -2.62 9.94 -11.82
N LYS A 88 -2.08 10.37 -12.94
CA LYS A 88 -2.84 10.45 -14.20
C LYS A 88 -3.13 9.08 -14.81
N ASN A 89 -2.32 8.10 -14.48
CA ASN A 89 -2.45 6.72 -14.92
C ASN A 89 -2.35 5.82 -13.69
N ASN A 90 -3.07 4.71 -13.70
CA ASN A 90 -2.87 3.67 -12.69
C ASN A 90 -1.46 3.10 -12.89
N LEU A 91 -0.59 3.36 -11.93
CA LEU A 91 0.75 2.78 -11.93
C LEU A 91 0.64 1.34 -11.43
N ILE A 92 1.01 0.40 -12.29
CA ILE A 92 1.28 -0.96 -11.84
C ILE A 92 2.67 -0.94 -11.23
N VAL A 93 2.75 -1.19 -9.93
CA VAL A 93 4.02 -1.28 -9.20
C VAL A 93 4.24 -2.75 -8.87
N ASP A 94 5.35 -3.32 -9.33
CA ASP A 94 5.79 -4.67 -8.97
C ASP A 94 6.97 -4.57 -8.00
N ASN A 95 6.67 -4.71 -6.71
CA ASN A 95 7.66 -4.74 -5.63
C ASN A 95 7.85 -6.17 -5.09
N GLY A 96 7.83 -7.17 -5.95
CA GLY A 96 8.04 -8.57 -5.59
C GLY A 96 6.77 -9.37 -5.36
N TYR A 97 5.63 -8.85 -5.76
CA TYR A 97 4.34 -9.53 -5.77
C TYR A 97 3.64 -9.29 -7.10
N SER A 98 2.91 -10.30 -7.58
CA SER A 98 1.93 -10.12 -8.66
C SER A 98 0.53 -10.28 -8.11
N ILE A 99 -0.38 -9.45 -8.59
CA ILE A 99 -1.79 -9.50 -8.24
C ILE A 99 -2.58 -9.51 -9.54
N GLU A 100 -3.51 -10.44 -9.64
CA GLU A 100 -4.49 -10.52 -10.70
C GLU A 100 -5.88 -10.47 -10.07
N LYS A 101 -6.80 -9.75 -10.70
CA LYS A 101 -8.16 -9.55 -10.18
C LYS A 101 -9.17 -9.70 -11.29
N TRP A 102 -10.20 -10.47 -11.04
CA TRP A 102 -11.30 -10.73 -11.95
C TRP A 102 -12.64 -10.45 -11.31
N TRP A 103 -13.57 -10.06 -12.13
CA TRP A 103 -14.96 -9.88 -11.76
C TRP A 103 -15.81 -10.83 -12.58
N PHE A 104 -16.79 -11.44 -11.95
CA PHE A 104 -17.75 -12.33 -12.57
C PHE A 104 -19.16 -11.86 -12.26
N ASP A 105 -20.07 -12.03 -13.22
CA ASP A 105 -21.49 -11.82 -12.97
C ASP A 105 -22.13 -12.99 -12.21
N ALA A 106 -23.43 -12.89 -11.94
CA ALA A 106 -24.16 -13.93 -11.21
C ALA A 106 -24.27 -15.27 -11.99
N ASN A 107 -23.99 -15.27 -13.29
CA ASN A 107 -23.98 -16.48 -14.11
C ASN A 107 -22.59 -17.13 -14.16
N GLY A 108 -21.57 -16.46 -13.64
CA GLY A 108 -20.18 -16.88 -13.70
C GLY A 108 -19.47 -16.44 -14.97
N ASP A 109 -20.04 -15.50 -15.73
CA ASP A 109 -19.40 -14.95 -16.91
C ASP A 109 -18.37 -13.89 -16.49
N LEU A 110 -17.16 -13.99 -17.06
CA LEU A 110 -16.07 -13.05 -16.80
C LEU A 110 -16.40 -11.66 -17.36
N ILE A 111 -16.22 -10.65 -16.56
CA ILE A 111 -16.36 -9.25 -16.94
C ILE A 111 -14.98 -8.70 -17.28
N ASP A 112 -14.67 -8.63 -18.57
CA ASP A 112 -13.40 -8.15 -19.10
C ASP A 112 -13.51 -6.68 -19.54
N ASN A 113 -13.87 -5.79 -18.61
CA ASN A 113 -14.01 -4.37 -18.85
C ASN A 113 -13.48 -3.57 -17.65
N ALA A 114 -12.84 -2.43 -17.95
CA ALA A 114 -12.45 -1.47 -16.92
C ALA A 114 -13.64 -0.77 -16.23
N TYR A 115 -14.82 -0.88 -16.84
CA TYR A 115 -16.08 -0.31 -16.37
C TYR A 115 -17.13 -1.41 -16.26
N LEU A 116 -17.86 -1.36 -15.17
CA LEU A 116 -18.94 -2.26 -14.87
C LEU A 116 -20.27 -1.52 -14.93
N ASN A 117 -21.19 -1.98 -15.78
CA ASN A 117 -22.58 -1.54 -15.75
C ASN A 117 -23.33 -2.41 -14.75
N ALA A 118 -23.79 -1.83 -13.67
CA ALA A 118 -24.49 -2.54 -12.61
C ALA A 118 -25.95 -2.06 -12.48
N GLU A 119 -26.84 -3.01 -12.24
CA GLU A 119 -28.22 -2.76 -11.80
C GLU A 119 -28.29 -2.84 -10.27
N GLN A 120 -29.22 -2.09 -9.69
CA GLN A 120 -29.40 -2.14 -8.23
C GLN A 120 -29.76 -3.58 -7.77
N GLY A 121 -29.03 -4.05 -6.76
CA GLY A 121 -29.20 -5.39 -6.19
C GLY A 121 -28.46 -6.49 -6.95
N GLN A 122 -27.82 -6.18 -8.06
CA GLN A 122 -27.03 -7.15 -8.83
C GLN A 122 -25.81 -7.62 -8.02
N LEU A 123 -25.57 -8.93 -8.07
CA LEU A 123 -24.42 -9.56 -7.41
C LEU A 123 -23.29 -9.80 -8.39
N PHE A 124 -22.10 -9.64 -7.88
CA PHE A 124 -20.84 -9.93 -8.59
C PHE A 124 -19.89 -10.69 -7.69
N THR A 125 -19.10 -11.54 -8.28
CA THR A 125 -18.02 -12.25 -7.60
C THR A 125 -16.70 -11.60 -7.96
N VAL A 126 -15.94 -11.22 -6.95
CA VAL A 126 -14.56 -10.75 -7.09
C VAL A 126 -13.61 -11.89 -6.73
N VAL A 127 -12.65 -12.15 -7.61
CA VAL A 127 -11.59 -13.12 -7.39
C VAL A 127 -10.25 -12.41 -7.48
N ILE A 128 -9.40 -12.59 -6.49
CA ILE A 128 -8.04 -12.02 -6.44
C ILE A 128 -7.05 -13.16 -6.28
N TYR A 129 -6.07 -13.21 -7.15
CA TYR A 129 -4.95 -14.11 -7.05
C TYR A 129 -3.67 -13.30 -6.80
N ALA A 130 -3.03 -13.57 -5.67
CA ALA A 130 -1.80 -12.91 -5.27
C ALA A 130 -0.66 -13.92 -5.17
N LYS A 131 0.49 -13.59 -5.75
CA LYS A 131 1.66 -14.46 -5.77
C LYS A 131 2.93 -13.68 -5.49
N LYS A 132 3.82 -14.28 -4.72
CA LYS A 132 5.15 -13.77 -4.48
C LYS A 132 6.05 -14.02 -5.69
N THR A 133 6.62 -12.97 -6.27
CA THR A 133 7.51 -13.03 -7.45
C THR A 133 8.99 -12.95 -7.07
N SER A 134 9.30 -12.38 -5.90
CA SER A 134 10.68 -12.21 -5.43
C SER A 134 11.02 -13.11 -4.24
N ARG A 135 12.33 -13.24 -3.97
CA ARG A 135 12.85 -14.03 -2.84
C ARG A 135 12.89 -13.26 -1.52
N PHE A 136 12.38 -12.02 -1.50
CA PHE A 136 12.43 -11.20 -0.31
C PHE A 136 11.64 -11.82 0.84
N VAL A 137 12.09 -11.52 2.03
CA VAL A 137 11.65 -12.13 3.27
C VAL A 137 10.19 -11.79 3.51
N GLY A 138 9.44 -12.78 4.00
CA GLY A 138 8.08 -12.58 4.47
C GLY A 138 8.03 -11.63 5.67
N GLY A 139 6.87 -11.17 5.96
CA GLY A 139 6.51 -10.30 7.08
C GLY A 139 5.02 -10.03 6.95
N ASP A 140 4.47 -9.28 7.88
CA ASP A 140 3.06 -8.91 7.85
C ASP A 140 2.70 -8.21 6.56
N LEU A 141 1.86 -8.84 5.76
CA LEU A 141 1.32 -8.31 4.52
C LEU A 141 -0.13 -7.93 4.68
N LEU A 142 -0.49 -6.83 4.06
CA LEU A 142 -1.86 -6.37 3.94
C LEU A 142 -2.25 -6.34 2.46
N LEU A 143 -3.26 -7.13 2.11
CA LEU A 143 -3.95 -7.01 0.84
C LEU A 143 -5.19 -6.14 1.06
N THR A 144 -5.33 -5.11 0.25
CA THR A 144 -6.47 -4.18 0.27
C THR A 144 -7.08 -4.11 -1.13
N ASP A 145 -8.38 -4.29 -1.21
CA ASP A 145 -9.13 -4.10 -2.45
C ASP A 145 -10.21 -3.06 -2.25
N LEU A 146 -10.04 -1.90 -2.88
CA LEU A 146 -11.02 -0.81 -2.84
C LEU A 146 -12.19 -1.14 -3.76
N LEU A 147 -13.40 -1.06 -3.21
CA LEU A 147 -14.61 -1.23 -3.98
C LEU A 147 -14.97 0.05 -4.74
N PRO A 148 -15.55 -0.08 -5.94
CA PRO A 148 -16.22 1.04 -6.57
C PRO A 148 -17.31 1.60 -5.67
N THR A 149 -17.48 2.92 -5.66
CA THR A 149 -18.54 3.55 -4.88
C THR A 149 -19.91 2.97 -5.22
N GLY A 150 -20.66 2.57 -4.20
CA GLY A 150 -21.98 2.00 -4.38
C GLY A 150 -22.03 0.47 -4.39
N PHE A 151 -20.90 -0.19 -4.09
CA PHE A 151 -20.89 -1.62 -3.78
C PHE A 151 -20.82 -1.87 -2.29
N GLU A 152 -21.43 -2.97 -1.86
CA GLU A 152 -21.40 -3.51 -0.51
C GLU A 152 -20.89 -4.95 -0.57
N ILE A 153 -20.04 -5.35 0.37
CA ILE A 153 -19.57 -6.73 0.45
C ILE A 153 -20.64 -7.56 1.14
N GLU A 154 -21.01 -8.65 0.47
CA GLU A 154 -21.90 -9.67 1.05
C GLU A 154 -21.06 -10.77 1.69
N GLU A 155 -21.53 -11.30 2.84
CA GLU A 155 -20.97 -12.52 3.41
C GLU A 155 -21.44 -13.74 2.61
N ALA A 156 -20.73 -14.06 1.54
CA ALA A 156 -21.01 -15.26 0.78
C ALA A 156 -19.76 -16.14 0.71
N SER A 157 -19.96 -17.41 1.00
CA SER A 157 -18.96 -18.44 0.69
C SER A 157 -19.02 -18.71 -0.81
N LEU A 158 -17.89 -18.55 -1.49
CA LEU A 158 -17.83 -18.89 -2.91
C LEU A 158 -17.70 -20.37 -3.13
N THR A 159 -18.47 -20.86 -4.07
CA THR A 159 -18.27 -22.15 -4.69
C THR A 159 -17.30 -22.03 -5.87
N GLU A 160 -16.47 -23.03 -6.04
CA GLU A 160 -15.30 -23.11 -6.92
C GLU A 160 -15.49 -22.99 -8.45
N PRO A 161 -16.70 -22.78 -9.04
CA PRO A 161 -16.89 -22.93 -10.49
C PRO A 161 -16.20 -21.92 -11.37
N TYR A 162 -15.67 -20.81 -10.80
CA TYR A 162 -15.10 -19.72 -11.61
C TYR A 162 -13.60 -19.88 -11.90
N LEU A 163 -12.89 -20.76 -11.18
CA LEU A 163 -11.43 -20.91 -11.27
C LEU A 163 -10.99 -21.46 -12.60
N ASP A 164 -11.75 -22.38 -13.16
CA ASP A 164 -11.44 -22.99 -14.46
C ASP A 164 -11.43 -21.96 -15.59
N SER A 165 -12.28 -20.94 -15.50
CA SER A 165 -12.40 -19.90 -16.53
C SER A 165 -11.20 -18.94 -16.59
N ILE A 166 -10.45 -18.81 -15.47
CA ILE A 166 -9.24 -17.97 -15.38
C ILE A 166 -7.94 -18.77 -15.43
N GLY A 167 -8.03 -20.11 -15.59
CA GLY A 167 -6.86 -20.96 -15.73
C GLY A 167 -6.03 -21.16 -14.45
N ILE A 168 -6.62 -20.92 -13.28
CA ILE A 168 -6.00 -21.19 -11.99
C ILE A 168 -6.45 -22.56 -11.52
N TYR A 169 -5.53 -23.52 -11.55
CA TYR A 169 -5.76 -24.93 -11.17
C TYR A 169 -5.08 -25.32 -9.86
N GLU A 170 -4.53 -24.34 -9.14
CA GLU A 170 -3.86 -24.62 -7.87
C GLU A 170 -4.89 -24.80 -6.74
N GLU A 171 -4.80 -25.92 -6.02
CA GLU A 171 -5.52 -26.06 -4.75
C GLU A 171 -5.06 -24.95 -3.81
N ASN A 172 -5.97 -24.04 -3.48
CA ASN A 172 -5.71 -22.95 -2.55
C ASN A 172 -6.20 -23.34 -1.16
N ASN A 173 -5.29 -23.89 -0.37
CA ASN A 173 -5.53 -24.20 1.04
C ASN A 173 -4.91 -23.14 1.97
N PHE A 174 -4.51 -21.99 1.43
CA PHE A 174 -3.88 -20.94 2.21
C PHE A 174 -4.91 -19.83 2.48
N GLU A 175 -5.29 -19.71 3.73
CA GLU A 175 -6.22 -18.68 4.21
C GLU A 175 -5.44 -17.52 4.83
N PRO A 176 -5.92 -16.28 4.70
CA PRO A 176 -5.38 -15.15 5.44
C PRO A 176 -5.61 -15.33 6.95
N ASP A 177 -4.68 -14.85 7.77
CA ASP A 177 -4.78 -14.88 9.23
C ASP A 177 -5.93 -14.01 9.74
N TYR A 178 -6.25 -12.96 8.99
CA TYR A 178 -7.37 -12.09 9.28
C TYR A 178 -8.02 -11.56 8.00
N ARG A 179 -9.35 -11.46 8.00
CA ARG A 179 -10.15 -10.83 6.95
C ARG A 179 -11.09 -9.80 7.54
N ALA A 180 -11.33 -8.71 6.83
CA ALA A 180 -12.34 -7.72 7.17
C ALA A 180 -13.07 -7.23 5.92
N ASN A 181 -14.40 -7.19 6.02
CA ASN A 181 -15.28 -6.56 5.07
C ASN A 181 -15.63 -5.18 5.63
N LEU A 182 -15.06 -4.13 5.04
CA LEU A 182 -15.39 -2.75 5.39
C LEU A 182 -16.36 -2.18 4.36
N ASP A 183 -16.95 -1.02 4.65
CA ASP A 183 -17.97 -0.43 3.80
C ASP A 183 -17.44 -0.09 2.38
N ASP A 184 -16.16 0.21 2.27
CA ASP A 184 -15.51 0.67 1.03
C ASP A 184 -14.42 -0.27 0.51
N ARG A 185 -14.06 -1.32 1.26
CA ARG A 185 -12.94 -2.20 0.89
C ARG A 185 -12.98 -3.57 1.53
N PHE A 186 -12.37 -4.52 0.86
CA PHE A 186 -11.97 -5.80 1.43
C PHE A 186 -10.52 -5.74 1.93
N ILE A 187 -10.24 -6.37 3.06
CA ILE A 187 -8.89 -6.48 3.64
C ILE A 187 -8.59 -7.94 3.96
N ALA A 188 -7.37 -8.36 3.63
CA ALA A 188 -6.80 -9.64 4.08
C ALA A 188 -5.38 -9.41 4.62
N HIS A 189 -5.10 -9.96 5.79
CA HIS A 189 -3.79 -9.89 6.45
C HIS A 189 -3.13 -11.27 6.48
N PHE A 190 -1.81 -11.30 6.25
CA PHE A 190 -0.97 -12.48 6.27
C PHE A 190 0.24 -12.21 7.17
N GLU A 191 0.27 -12.84 8.35
CA GLU A 191 1.30 -12.62 9.39
C GLU A 191 2.70 -13.04 8.91
N ASP A 192 2.81 -14.17 8.24
CA ASP A 192 4.07 -14.71 7.73
C ASP A 192 4.30 -14.40 6.23
N GLY A 193 3.48 -13.54 5.64
CA GLY A 193 3.50 -13.22 4.21
C GLY A 193 2.90 -14.32 3.33
N LEU A 194 3.08 -14.19 2.01
CA LEU A 194 2.58 -15.20 1.07
C LEU A 194 3.49 -16.42 1.00
N PRO A 195 2.91 -17.62 0.78
CA PRO A 195 3.68 -18.86 0.67
C PRO A 195 4.66 -18.81 -0.51
N ARG A 196 5.78 -19.52 -0.38
CA ARG A 196 6.73 -19.65 -1.47
C ARG A 196 6.17 -20.60 -2.53
N ASN A 197 6.32 -20.24 -3.78
CA ASN A 197 5.98 -21.08 -4.96
C ASN A 197 4.49 -21.39 -5.13
N LYS A 198 3.61 -20.78 -4.35
CA LYS A 198 2.16 -20.88 -4.53
C LYS A 198 1.53 -19.49 -4.48
N GLY A 199 0.47 -19.30 -5.24
CA GLY A 199 -0.39 -18.14 -5.10
C GLY A 199 -1.42 -18.34 -4.00
N VAL A 200 -2.02 -17.24 -3.58
CA VAL A 200 -3.16 -17.21 -2.67
C VAL A 200 -4.35 -16.72 -3.46
N LEU A 201 -5.44 -17.48 -3.41
CA LEU A 201 -6.70 -17.13 -4.03
C LEU A 201 -7.66 -16.61 -2.97
N ILE A 202 -8.18 -15.43 -3.17
CA ILE A 202 -9.18 -14.80 -2.32
C ILE A 202 -10.39 -14.50 -3.17
N SER A 203 -11.55 -14.76 -2.62
CA SER A 203 -12.79 -14.45 -3.30
C SER A 203 -13.84 -13.94 -2.32
N TYR A 204 -14.68 -13.04 -2.81
CA TYR A 204 -15.81 -12.50 -2.06
C TYR A 204 -16.90 -12.02 -3.03
N VAL A 205 -18.12 -11.88 -2.52
CA VAL A 205 -19.27 -11.41 -3.29
C VAL A 205 -19.59 -9.98 -2.91
N VAL A 206 -19.90 -9.18 -3.91
CA VAL A 206 -20.35 -7.80 -3.75
C VAL A 206 -21.73 -7.62 -4.38
N ARG A 207 -22.50 -6.71 -3.79
CA ARG A 207 -23.80 -6.30 -4.30
C ARG A 207 -23.77 -4.83 -4.71
N ALA A 208 -24.30 -4.51 -5.87
CA ALA A 208 -24.49 -3.13 -6.28
C ALA A 208 -25.65 -2.51 -5.49
N ALA A 209 -25.36 -1.55 -4.62
CA ALA A 209 -26.37 -0.81 -3.87
C ALA A 209 -27.08 0.24 -4.76
N TYR A 210 -26.37 0.75 -5.78
CA TYR A 210 -26.88 1.72 -6.74
C TYR A 210 -26.58 1.29 -8.17
N PRO A 211 -27.47 1.59 -9.13
CA PRO A 211 -27.21 1.32 -10.53
C PRO A 211 -26.24 2.35 -11.13
N GLY A 212 -25.47 1.96 -12.10
CA GLY A 212 -24.58 2.88 -12.81
C GLY A 212 -23.43 2.21 -13.54
N GLU A 213 -22.68 3.02 -14.25
CA GLU A 213 -21.40 2.65 -14.84
C GLU A 213 -20.28 2.98 -13.84
N LEU A 214 -19.57 1.97 -13.37
CA LEU A 214 -18.63 2.06 -12.28
C LEU A 214 -17.25 1.62 -12.75
N GLN A 215 -16.22 2.37 -12.37
CA GLN A 215 -14.84 2.00 -12.67
C GLN A 215 -14.34 0.96 -11.68
N ILE A 216 -13.84 -0.15 -12.21
CA ILE A 216 -13.20 -1.21 -11.41
C ILE A 216 -11.77 -0.78 -11.05
N GLY A 217 -11.48 -0.71 -9.75
CA GLY A 217 -10.13 -0.47 -9.23
C GLY A 217 -9.28 -1.75 -9.17
N GLY A 218 -7.97 -1.59 -9.03
CA GLY A 218 -7.05 -2.68 -8.74
C GLY A 218 -6.98 -3.00 -7.25
N ALA A 219 -6.55 -4.23 -6.93
CA ALA A 219 -6.15 -4.59 -5.58
C ALA A 219 -4.69 -4.19 -5.31
N HIS A 220 -4.36 -4.01 -4.05
CA HIS A 220 -3.04 -3.61 -3.59
C HIS A 220 -2.55 -4.56 -2.51
N ILE A 221 -1.25 -4.88 -2.52
CA ILE A 221 -0.59 -5.66 -1.46
C ILE A 221 0.67 -4.92 -1.04
N GLU A 222 0.85 -4.79 0.27
CA GLU A 222 1.99 -4.07 0.84
C GLU A 222 2.44 -4.69 2.16
N HIS A 223 3.68 -4.42 2.53
CA HIS A 223 4.16 -4.71 3.89
C HIS A 223 3.60 -3.69 4.88
N MET A 224 2.91 -4.14 5.93
CA MET A 224 2.29 -3.25 6.92
C MET A 224 3.26 -2.25 7.56
N TYR A 225 4.53 -2.65 7.73
CA TYR A 225 5.55 -1.86 8.43
C TYR A 225 6.67 -1.35 7.51
N ALA A 226 6.59 -1.65 6.23
CA ALA A 226 7.55 -1.20 5.21
C ALA A 226 6.86 -1.07 3.84
N PRO A 227 5.87 -0.16 3.69
CA PRO A 227 5.03 -0.09 2.49
C PRO A 227 5.80 0.29 1.22
N ASP A 228 7.01 0.84 1.37
CA ASP A 228 7.87 1.21 0.24
C ASP A 228 8.74 0.04 -0.28
N GLN A 229 8.56 -1.17 0.25
CA GLN A 229 9.33 -2.37 -0.13
C GLN A 229 8.49 -3.40 -0.85
#